data_2af8061b847a9476ec63354b12e23510
#
_entry.id   2af8061b847a9476ec63354b12e23510
#
_cell.length_a   1.000
_cell.length_b   1.000
_cell.length_c   1.000
_cell.angle_alpha   90.00
_cell.angle_beta   90.00
_cell.angle_gamma   90.00
#
_symmetry.space_group_name_H-M   'P 1'
#
loop_
_entity.id
_entity.type
_entity.pdbx_description
1 polymer ?
#
loop_
_entity_poly.entity_id
_entity_poly.type
_entity_poly.pdbx_seq_one_letter_code
_entity_poly.pdbx_strand_id
1 'polypeptide(L)'
;MSRAGGFTASKLARARDILREAISRSDGEGVLNWLSFPACLCATGTRGFFIEALKRRAYNVVITTCGTLDHDIARLYRSYFHGDFSLDDIALAEEGLNRLGNVVIPNECYGEILERVLLPWLEEIEDERKSVDDSNPWRGFGSVELC
;
A
#
# COMPACT_ATOMS: atom_id res chain seq x y z
N MET A 1 -19.09 1.58 22.00
CA MET A 1 -18.97 0.23 21.39
C MET A 1 -19.10 -0.90 22.41
N SER A 2 -18.44 -0.88 23.55
CA SER A 2 -18.54 -1.94 24.60
C SER A 2 -19.96 -2.16 25.17
N ARG A 3 -20.82 -1.18 25.06
CA ARG A 3 -22.24 -1.23 25.51
C ARG A 3 -23.24 -1.44 24.35
N ALA A 4 -22.76 -1.53 23.12
CA ALA A 4 -23.62 -1.81 21.98
C ALA A 4 -24.01 -3.29 21.97
N GLY A 5 -25.29 -3.57 21.93
CA GLY A 5 -25.82 -4.92 21.76
C GLY A 5 -25.52 -5.48 20.37
N GLY A 6 -25.54 -6.80 20.23
CA GLY A 6 -25.37 -7.49 18.95
C GLY A 6 -24.18 -8.44 18.88
N PHE A 7 -24.24 -9.38 17.95
CA PHE A 7 -23.30 -10.52 17.86
C PHE A 7 -21.82 -10.13 17.68
N THR A 8 -21.55 -9.01 17.03
CA THR A 8 -20.17 -8.58 16.70
C THR A 8 -19.67 -7.44 17.56
N ALA A 9 -20.55 -6.72 18.26
CA ALA A 9 -20.18 -5.50 18.99
C ALA A 9 -19.16 -5.74 20.10
N SER A 10 -19.32 -6.82 20.87
CA SER A 10 -18.37 -7.18 21.93
C SER A 10 -17.02 -7.64 21.38
N LYS A 11 -17.00 -8.40 20.29
CA LYS A 11 -15.78 -8.85 19.61
C LYS A 11 -15.03 -7.67 18.99
N LEU A 12 -15.75 -6.75 18.35
CA LEU A 12 -15.19 -5.53 17.80
C LEU A 12 -14.62 -4.61 18.88
N ALA A 13 -15.31 -4.48 20.02
CA ALA A 13 -14.81 -3.74 21.16
C ALA A 13 -13.51 -4.35 21.73
N ARG A 14 -13.46 -5.67 21.87
CA ARG A 14 -12.26 -6.39 22.31
C ARG A 14 -11.10 -6.22 21.33
N ALA A 15 -11.35 -6.34 20.02
CA ALA A 15 -10.33 -6.12 19.00
C ALA A 15 -9.76 -4.69 19.05
N ARG A 16 -10.63 -3.69 19.20
CA ARG A 16 -10.21 -2.30 19.41
C ARG A 16 -9.31 -2.15 20.64
N ASP A 17 -9.66 -2.77 21.76
CA ASP A 17 -8.91 -2.63 23.01
C ASP A 17 -7.54 -3.31 22.89
N ILE A 18 -7.45 -4.47 22.23
CA ILE A 18 -6.18 -5.15 21.92
C ILE A 18 -5.30 -4.27 21.03
N LEU A 19 -5.86 -3.70 19.98
CA LEU A 19 -5.11 -2.81 19.07
C LEU A 19 -4.60 -1.56 19.80
N ARG A 20 -5.43 -0.95 20.65
CA ARG A 20 -5.01 0.21 21.44
C ARG A 20 -3.87 -0.13 22.38
N GLU A 21 -3.94 -1.26 23.06
CA GLU A 21 -2.86 -1.74 23.94
C GLU A 21 -1.59 -2.00 23.13
N ALA A 22 -1.67 -2.73 22.02
CA ALA A 22 -0.54 -3.02 21.17
C ALA A 22 0.16 -1.74 20.67
N ILE A 23 -0.61 -0.77 20.17
CA ILE A 23 -0.07 0.50 19.69
C ILE A 23 0.56 1.32 20.82
N SER A 24 -0.09 1.37 22.01
CA SER A 24 0.43 2.13 23.13
C SER A 24 1.74 1.57 23.72
N ARG A 25 2.01 0.29 23.50
CA ARG A 25 3.22 -0.40 23.99
C ARG A 25 4.36 -0.47 22.97
N SER A 26 4.13 -0.04 21.74
CA SER A 26 5.16 -0.09 20.70
C SER A 26 6.33 0.88 20.97
N ASP A 27 6.10 1.94 21.74
CA ASP A 27 7.08 2.98 22.03
C ASP A 27 7.85 2.73 23.34
N GLY A 28 8.59 1.61 23.45
CA GLY A 28 9.56 1.45 24.53
C GLY A 28 9.47 0.19 25.40
N GLU A 29 8.46 -0.65 25.24
CA GLU A 29 8.27 -1.86 26.05
C GLU A 29 8.74 -3.17 25.37
N GLY A 30 9.55 -3.07 24.29
CA GLY A 30 10.03 -4.25 23.57
C GLY A 30 8.95 -4.99 22.76
N VAL A 31 7.84 -4.32 22.48
CA VAL A 31 6.76 -4.83 21.62
C VAL A 31 6.94 -4.33 20.20
N LEU A 32 6.97 -5.27 19.23
CA LEU A 32 7.00 -4.95 17.81
C LEU A 32 5.62 -5.17 17.20
N ASN A 33 5.03 -4.10 16.68
CA ASN A 33 3.78 -4.15 15.93
C ASN A 33 4.05 -4.32 14.45
N TRP A 34 3.47 -5.34 13.86
CA TRP A 34 3.59 -5.64 12.44
C TRP A 34 2.24 -5.41 11.76
N LEU A 35 2.26 -4.71 10.63
CA LEU A 35 1.10 -4.55 9.75
C LEU A 35 1.36 -5.26 8.44
N SER A 36 0.49 -6.17 8.03
CA SER A 36 0.56 -6.81 6.72
C SER A 36 -0.76 -6.65 5.98
N PHE A 37 -0.69 -6.22 4.71
CA PHE A 37 -1.88 -6.02 3.89
C PHE A 37 -1.57 -6.14 2.39
N PRO A 38 -2.55 -6.56 1.57
CA PRO A 38 -2.41 -6.62 0.12
C PRO A 38 -2.65 -5.25 -0.53
N ALA A 39 -2.07 -5.03 -1.71
CA ALA A 39 -2.16 -3.79 -2.49
C ALA A 39 -3.60 -3.32 -2.80
N CYS A 40 -4.54 -4.27 -2.94
CA CYS A 40 -5.93 -3.94 -3.27
C CYS A 40 -6.58 -2.97 -2.28
N LEU A 41 -6.14 -2.94 -1.03
CA LEU A 41 -6.65 -1.98 -0.05
C LEU A 41 -6.28 -0.53 -0.42
N CYS A 42 -5.09 -0.29 -0.95
CA CYS A 42 -4.68 1.02 -1.44
C CYS A 42 -5.46 1.40 -2.71
N ALA A 43 -5.62 0.45 -3.64
CA ALA A 43 -6.40 0.66 -4.85
C ALA A 43 -7.85 1.03 -4.57
N THR A 44 -8.48 0.43 -3.57
CA THR A 44 -9.91 0.58 -3.23
C THR A 44 -10.22 1.71 -2.25
N GLY A 45 -9.25 2.54 -1.87
CA GLY A 45 -9.50 3.81 -1.18
C GLY A 45 -9.10 3.89 0.29
N THR A 46 -8.41 2.87 0.86
CA THR A 46 -7.94 2.92 2.26
C THR A 46 -6.54 3.53 2.42
N ARG A 47 -5.96 4.08 1.35
CA ARG A 47 -4.65 4.73 1.33
C ARG A 47 -4.44 5.71 2.49
N GLY A 48 -5.42 6.58 2.73
CA GLY A 48 -5.33 7.58 3.80
C GLY A 48 -5.19 6.99 5.19
N PHE A 49 -5.76 5.81 5.44
CA PHE A 49 -5.59 5.09 6.69
C PHE A 49 -4.13 4.66 6.90
N PHE A 50 -3.51 4.08 5.89
CA PHE A 50 -2.11 3.63 5.98
C PHE A 50 -1.15 4.80 6.15
N ILE A 51 -1.35 5.91 5.42
CA ILE A 51 -0.55 7.13 5.57
C ILE A 51 -0.62 7.63 7.02
N GLU A 52 -1.81 7.71 7.60
CA GLU A 52 -1.99 8.19 8.96
C GLU A 52 -1.38 7.23 10.00
N ALA A 53 -1.53 5.91 9.80
CA ALA A 53 -0.96 4.91 10.67
C ALA A 53 0.59 4.96 10.68
N LEU A 54 1.20 5.16 9.51
CA LEU A 54 2.65 5.32 9.37
C LEU A 54 3.15 6.62 9.98
N LYS A 55 2.48 7.75 9.72
CA LYS A 55 2.82 9.04 10.33
C LYS A 55 2.80 8.99 11.86
N ARG A 56 1.85 8.26 12.42
CA ARG A 56 1.73 8.06 13.87
C ARG A 56 2.68 7.00 14.44
N ARG A 57 3.49 6.36 13.61
CA ARG A 57 4.37 5.26 14.01
C ARG A 57 3.61 4.15 14.77
N ALA A 58 2.36 3.87 14.36
CA ALA A 58 1.52 2.86 14.99
C ALA A 58 2.04 1.43 14.79
N TYR A 59 2.92 1.24 13.81
CA TYR A 59 3.54 -0.04 13.45
C TYR A 59 5.03 0.14 13.24
N ASN A 60 5.80 -0.84 13.70
CA ASN A 60 7.26 -0.88 13.57
C ASN A 60 7.70 -1.50 12.26
N VAL A 61 6.91 -2.44 11.75
CA VAL A 61 7.19 -3.15 10.50
C VAL A 61 5.92 -3.18 9.66
N VAL A 62 6.07 -2.88 8.37
CA VAL A 62 4.98 -2.97 7.39
C VAL A 62 5.40 -3.91 6.27
N ILE A 63 4.56 -4.89 5.98
CA ILE A 63 4.74 -5.85 4.89
C ILE A 63 3.54 -5.72 3.97
N THR A 64 3.82 -5.40 2.71
CA THR A 64 2.78 -5.30 1.69
C THR A 64 3.30 -5.82 0.35
N THR A 65 2.43 -5.91 -0.65
CA THR A 65 2.83 -6.29 -2.00
C THR A 65 3.26 -5.07 -2.81
N CYS A 66 4.11 -5.26 -3.83
CA CYS A 66 4.62 -4.18 -4.71
C CYS A 66 3.49 -3.33 -5.31
N GLY A 67 2.36 -3.93 -5.65
CA GLY A 67 1.19 -3.24 -6.14
C GLY A 67 0.68 -2.11 -5.23
N THR A 68 1.09 -2.06 -3.96
CA THR A 68 0.78 -0.92 -3.08
C THR A 68 1.44 0.35 -3.59
N LEU A 69 2.71 0.30 -3.99
CA LEU A 69 3.42 1.42 -4.62
C LEU A 69 2.87 1.70 -6.01
N ASP A 70 2.62 0.65 -6.80
CA ASP A 70 2.09 0.76 -8.15
C ASP A 70 0.77 1.53 -8.16
N HIS A 71 -0.19 1.12 -7.34
CA HIS A 71 -1.47 1.82 -7.23
C HIS A 71 -1.33 3.22 -6.64
N ASP A 72 -0.40 3.44 -5.73
CA ASP A 72 -0.18 4.76 -5.15
C ASP A 72 0.36 5.73 -6.20
N ILE A 73 1.37 5.32 -6.96
CA ILE A 73 1.95 6.09 -8.05
C ILE A 73 0.92 6.33 -9.16
N ALA A 74 0.27 5.27 -9.65
CA ALA A 74 -0.69 5.38 -10.75
C ALA A 74 -1.82 6.37 -10.44
N ARG A 75 -2.32 6.37 -9.20
CA ARG A 75 -3.39 7.27 -8.76
C ARG A 75 -2.99 8.74 -8.62
N LEU A 76 -1.71 9.06 -8.63
CA LEU A 76 -1.25 10.45 -8.73
C LEU A 76 -1.47 11.02 -10.13
N TYR A 77 -1.45 10.17 -11.15
CA TYR A 77 -1.53 10.57 -12.56
C TYR A 77 -2.88 10.28 -13.21
N ARG A 78 -3.59 9.26 -12.72
CA ARG A 78 -4.89 8.84 -13.25
C ARG A 78 -5.88 8.47 -12.17
N SER A 79 -7.13 8.89 -12.38
CA SER A 79 -8.23 8.50 -11.51
C SER A 79 -8.68 7.08 -11.79
N TYR A 80 -9.02 6.35 -10.74
CA TYR A 80 -9.76 5.11 -10.82
C TYR A 80 -11.25 5.42 -10.79
N PHE A 81 -12.05 4.56 -11.40
CA PHE A 81 -13.48 4.76 -11.51
C PHE A 81 -14.25 3.82 -10.58
N HIS A 82 -15.39 4.27 -10.13
CA HIS A 82 -16.31 3.43 -9.40
C HIS A 82 -17.01 2.49 -10.38
N GLY A 83 -16.96 1.20 -10.12
CA GLY A 83 -17.59 0.15 -10.89
C GLY A 83 -18.50 -0.71 -10.02
N ASP A 84 -18.79 -1.91 -10.51
CA ASP A 84 -19.62 -2.91 -9.84
C ASP A 84 -18.98 -4.29 -9.96
N PHE A 85 -19.25 -5.18 -9.01
CA PHE A 85 -18.75 -6.56 -9.03
C PHE A 85 -19.31 -7.41 -10.16
N SER A 86 -20.45 -7.00 -10.73
CA SER A 86 -21.15 -7.69 -11.81
C SER A 86 -20.76 -7.23 -13.22
N LEU A 87 -19.81 -6.29 -13.35
CA LEU A 87 -19.34 -5.85 -14.66
C LEU A 87 -18.71 -7.00 -15.46
N ASP A 88 -18.93 -6.99 -16.76
CA ASP A 88 -18.32 -7.94 -17.69
C ASP A 88 -16.86 -7.60 -17.93
N ASP A 89 -15.97 -8.48 -17.44
CA ASP A 89 -14.52 -8.29 -17.56
C ASP A 89 -14.02 -8.35 -19.00
N ILE A 90 -14.73 -9.08 -19.90
CA ILE A 90 -14.37 -9.16 -21.31
C ILE A 90 -14.66 -7.82 -21.99
N ALA A 91 -15.85 -7.27 -21.78
CA ALA A 91 -16.21 -5.97 -22.31
C ALA A 91 -15.28 -4.85 -21.80
N LEU A 92 -14.93 -4.86 -20.51
CA LEU A 92 -13.98 -3.93 -19.94
C LEU A 92 -12.60 -4.04 -20.60
N ALA A 93 -12.12 -5.25 -20.82
CA ALA A 93 -10.82 -5.48 -21.45
C ALA A 93 -10.77 -4.94 -22.90
N GLU A 94 -11.85 -5.07 -23.66
CA GLU A 94 -11.99 -4.50 -25.02
C GLU A 94 -11.91 -2.96 -25.01
N GLU A 95 -12.35 -2.32 -23.92
CA GLU A 95 -12.26 -0.87 -23.70
C GLU A 95 -10.94 -0.42 -23.08
N GLY A 96 -10.00 -1.34 -22.84
CA GLY A 96 -8.72 -1.03 -22.19
C GLY A 96 -8.84 -0.76 -20.69
N LEU A 97 -9.82 -1.38 -20.06
CA LEU A 97 -10.12 -1.24 -18.64
C LEU A 97 -9.95 -2.55 -17.89
N ASN A 98 -9.58 -2.48 -16.62
CA ASN A 98 -9.46 -3.62 -15.72
C ASN A 98 -10.36 -3.43 -14.50
N ARG A 99 -10.87 -4.53 -13.97
CA ARG A 99 -11.68 -4.48 -12.75
C ARG A 99 -10.92 -5.06 -11.56
N LEU A 100 -10.91 -4.31 -10.46
CA LEU A 100 -10.44 -4.76 -9.15
C LEU A 100 -11.59 -4.64 -8.15
N GLY A 101 -12.37 -5.72 -7.99
CA GLY A 101 -13.59 -5.70 -7.20
C GLY A 101 -14.65 -4.76 -7.81
N ASN A 102 -14.95 -3.69 -7.13
CA ASN A 102 -15.86 -2.62 -7.60
C ASN A 102 -15.13 -1.35 -8.06
N VAL A 103 -13.85 -1.46 -8.38
CA VAL A 103 -13.05 -0.36 -8.93
C VAL A 103 -12.60 -0.72 -10.34
N VAL A 104 -12.72 0.24 -11.26
CA VAL A 104 -12.28 0.11 -12.65
C VAL A 104 -11.02 0.95 -12.86
N ILE A 105 -10.03 0.36 -13.49
CA ILE A 105 -8.66 0.88 -13.62
C ILE A 105 -8.25 0.86 -15.10
N PRO A 106 -7.86 1.99 -15.69
CA PRO A 106 -7.33 2.02 -17.06
C PRO A 106 -6.04 1.21 -17.21
N ASN A 107 -5.85 0.56 -18.37
CA ASN A 107 -4.66 -0.24 -18.68
C ASN A 107 -3.35 0.53 -18.50
N GLU A 108 -3.33 1.82 -18.88
CA GLU A 108 -2.16 2.68 -18.74
C GLU A 108 -1.63 2.77 -17.30
N CYS A 109 -2.48 2.50 -16.28
CA CYS A 109 -2.10 2.49 -14.88
C CYS A 109 -1.22 1.31 -14.47
N TYR A 110 -1.19 0.24 -15.27
CA TYR A 110 -0.43 -0.98 -14.96
C TYR A 110 0.94 -1.06 -15.66
N GLY A 111 1.19 -0.26 -16.65
CA GLY A 111 2.43 -0.29 -17.40
C GLY A 111 2.97 1.11 -17.67
N GLU A 112 2.39 1.82 -18.62
CA GLU A 112 2.92 3.06 -19.16
C GLU A 112 3.23 4.14 -18.11
N ILE A 113 2.36 4.33 -17.13
CA ILE A 113 2.57 5.32 -16.08
C ILE A 113 3.71 4.90 -15.17
N LEU A 114 3.73 3.62 -14.76
CA LEU A 114 4.76 3.11 -13.86
C LEU A 114 6.14 3.15 -14.52
N GLU A 115 6.26 2.70 -15.76
CA GLU A 115 7.52 2.77 -16.50
C GLU A 115 8.02 4.21 -16.64
N ARG A 116 7.13 5.12 -17.03
CA ARG A 116 7.48 6.54 -17.19
C ARG A 116 7.97 7.20 -15.89
N VAL A 117 7.49 6.74 -14.74
CA VAL A 117 7.84 7.32 -13.43
C VAL A 117 9.02 6.60 -12.81
N LEU A 118 9.00 5.26 -12.82
CA LEU A 118 9.97 4.47 -12.08
C LEU A 118 11.31 4.34 -12.81
N LEU A 119 11.32 4.21 -14.16
CA LEU A 119 12.56 4.03 -14.89
C LEU A 119 13.55 5.18 -14.70
N PRO A 120 13.14 6.47 -14.82
CA PRO A 120 14.06 7.57 -14.55
C PRO A 120 14.58 7.60 -13.11
N TRP A 121 13.74 7.24 -12.14
CA TRP A 121 14.17 7.15 -10.74
C TRP A 121 15.21 6.06 -10.52
N LEU A 122 15.00 4.90 -11.13
CA LEU A 122 15.94 3.78 -11.03
C LEU A 122 17.27 4.11 -11.70
N GLU A 123 17.25 4.81 -12.82
CA GLU A 123 18.46 5.29 -13.51
C GLU A 123 19.23 6.28 -12.63
N GLU A 124 18.56 7.24 -12.02
CA GLU A 124 19.17 8.22 -11.10
C GLU A 124 19.82 7.53 -9.89
N ILE A 125 19.11 6.61 -9.26
CA ILE A 125 19.61 5.83 -8.12
C ILE A 125 20.80 4.95 -8.54
N GLU A 126 20.77 4.35 -9.73
CA GLU A 126 21.88 3.55 -10.24
C GLU A 126 23.13 4.41 -10.48
N ASP A 127 22.96 5.61 -11.02
CA ASP A 127 24.07 6.54 -11.26
C ASP A 127 24.65 7.10 -9.97
N GLU A 128 23.82 7.43 -8.98
CA GLU A 128 24.28 7.77 -7.64
C GLU A 128 25.08 6.62 -7.00
N ARG A 129 24.62 5.39 -7.16
CA ARG A 129 25.30 4.22 -6.65
C ARG A 129 26.68 4.02 -7.29
N LYS A 130 26.81 4.23 -8.60
CA LYS A 130 28.10 4.14 -9.32
C LYS A 130 29.10 5.18 -8.84
N SER A 131 28.63 6.28 -8.27
CA SER A 131 29.48 7.36 -7.74
C SER A 131 29.98 7.11 -6.31
N VAL A 132 29.34 6.19 -5.58
CA VAL A 132 29.74 5.78 -4.21
C VAL A 132 30.61 4.53 -4.30
N ASP A 133 31.81 4.59 -3.72
CA ASP A 133 32.86 3.58 -3.72
C ASP A 133 32.31 2.14 -3.58
N ASP A 134 32.66 1.31 -4.56
CA ASP A 134 32.11 -0.02 -4.83
C ASP A 134 32.68 -1.12 -3.89
N SER A 135 33.11 -0.76 -2.69
CA SER A 135 33.73 -1.68 -1.74
C SER A 135 32.77 -2.71 -1.10
N ASN A 136 31.46 -2.57 -1.32
CA ASN A 136 30.46 -3.51 -0.83
C ASN A 136 29.53 -4.05 -1.93
N PRO A 137 29.86 -5.20 -2.55
CA PRO A 137 29.06 -5.80 -3.63
C PRO A 137 27.66 -6.27 -3.17
N TRP A 138 27.38 -6.29 -1.86
CA TRP A 138 26.11 -6.72 -1.28
C TRP A 138 25.19 -5.55 -0.89
N ARG A 139 25.57 -4.32 -1.20
CA ARG A 139 24.71 -3.17 -0.98
C ARG A 139 23.63 -3.12 -2.06
N GLY A 140 22.61 -3.96 -1.87
CA GLY A 140 21.38 -3.88 -2.67
C GLY A 140 20.56 -2.65 -2.29
N PHE A 141 19.69 -2.21 -3.19
CA PHE A 141 18.68 -1.20 -2.87
C PHE A 141 17.72 -1.76 -1.83
N GLY A 142 17.60 -1.08 -0.71
CA GLY A 142 16.51 -1.30 0.22
C GLY A 142 15.35 -0.37 -0.12
N SER A 143 14.15 -0.72 0.34
CA SER A 143 12.97 0.14 0.19
C SER A 143 13.11 1.52 0.87
N VAL A 144 14.12 1.70 1.71
CA VAL A 144 14.42 2.98 2.38
C VAL A 144 15.06 3.99 1.44
N GLU A 145 15.75 3.54 0.40
CA GLU A 145 16.41 4.40 -0.61
C GLU A 145 15.42 4.83 -1.71
N LEU A 146 14.22 4.21 -1.73
CA LEU A 146 13.14 4.55 -2.67
C LEU A 146 12.06 5.45 -2.05
N CYS A 147 12.15 5.78 -0.80
CA CYS A 147 11.27 6.67 -0.05
C CYS A 147 11.96 7.95 0.35
#